data_675c9e6e37ec6346818a12fe122b0a12
#
_entry.id   675c9e6e37ec6346818a12fe122b0a12
#
_cell.length_a   1.000
_cell.length_b   1.000
_cell.length_c   1.000
_cell.angle_alpha   90.00
_cell.angle_beta   90.00
_cell.angle_gamma   90.00
#
_symmetry.space_group_name_H-M   'P 1'
#
loop_
_entity.id
_entity.type
_entity.pdbx_description
1 polymer ?
#
loop_
_entity_poly.entity_id
_entity_poly.type
_entity_poly.pdbx_seq_one_letter_code
_entity_poly.pdbx_strand_id
1 'polypeptide(L)'
;MPPLKYVYIGVEMVIRVKAFFHEKPPKERRKNELMSSLPVPKAVAKMAIPSVISSLVTVVYNMADTFFVGQTGDPLPVAAIGIVFKANMFITFLQMGLANGVQPLLGYNYGSGDHKRFVSVERYTKKCCVIVGILATALFFVLREPIIRLFISDGEVVYYGVKMLIAYMLSGPVIGLLFVNMNCMQSVGNSFPATILSVMRQGLLLIPLLYLLNACMGLNGVIYGQALTDYAAVILSAVLWRRIRRRIERR
;
A
#
# COMPACT_ATOMS: atom_id res chain seq x y z
N MET A 1 4.31 25.61 18.72
CA MET A 1 4.10 24.30 19.40
C MET A 1 2.92 23.52 18.85
N PRO A 2 2.96 22.99 17.62
CA PRO A 2 1.94 22.02 17.20
C PRO A 2 2.42 20.60 16.82
N PRO A 3 3.71 20.22 16.79
CA PRO A 3 4.08 18.90 16.27
C PRO A 3 3.69 17.73 17.20
N LEU A 4 3.64 17.92 18.51
CA LEU A 4 3.31 16.87 19.48
C LEU A 4 1.85 16.40 19.42
N LYS A 5 0.90 17.25 19.02
CA LYS A 5 -0.52 16.90 18.94
C LYS A 5 -0.80 15.88 17.82
N TYR A 6 -0.12 15.99 16.70
CA TYR A 6 -0.29 15.05 15.57
C TYR A 6 0.45 13.73 15.79
N VAL A 7 1.59 13.75 16.48
CA VAL A 7 2.28 12.52 16.93
C VAL A 7 1.42 11.78 17.93
N TYR A 8 0.77 12.50 18.86
CA TYR A 8 -0.14 11.91 19.85
C TYR A 8 -1.36 11.26 19.19
N ILE A 9 -1.98 11.94 18.19
CA ILE A 9 -3.09 11.41 17.39
C ILE A 9 -2.64 10.14 16.63
N GLY A 10 -1.45 10.16 16.03
CA GLY A 10 -0.91 8.99 15.33
C GLY A 10 -0.67 7.80 16.27
N VAL A 11 -0.11 8.05 17.45
CA VAL A 11 0.13 7.01 18.47
C VAL A 11 -1.19 6.48 19.05
N GLU A 12 -2.13 7.34 19.41
CA GLU A 12 -3.45 6.94 19.92
C GLU A 12 -4.22 6.13 18.88
N MET A 13 -4.11 6.48 17.61
CA MET A 13 -4.74 5.78 16.50
C MET A 13 -4.10 4.41 16.26
N VAL A 14 -2.78 4.27 16.40
CA VAL A 14 -2.07 2.97 16.37
C VAL A 14 -2.50 2.10 17.56
N ILE A 15 -2.70 2.69 18.74
CA ILE A 15 -3.18 1.98 19.92
C ILE A 15 -4.63 1.52 19.75
N ARG A 16 -5.51 2.36 19.21
CA ARG A 16 -6.92 2.02 18.89
C ARG A 16 -7.01 0.95 17.82
N VAL A 17 -6.16 1.01 16.79
CA VAL A 17 -6.05 -0.05 15.78
C VAL A 17 -5.58 -1.35 16.43
N LYS A 18 -4.63 -1.32 17.35
CA LYS A 18 -4.18 -2.51 18.10
C LYS A 18 -5.29 -3.10 18.99
N ALA A 19 -6.09 -2.26 19.65
CA ALA A 19 -7.26 -2.67 20.44
C ALA A 19 -8.37 -3.27 19.54
N PHE A 20 -8.63 -2.64 18.40
CA PHE A 20 -9.58 -3.11 17.40
C PHE A 20 -9.23 -4.50 16.83
N PHE A 21 -7.94 -4.81 16.63
CA PHE A 21 -7.48 -6.14 16.21
C PHE A 21 -7.56 -7.21 17.32
N HIS A 22 -7.82 -6.81 18.58
CA HIS A 22 -8.07 -7.75 19.69
C HIS A 22 -9.54 -8.16 19.77
N GLU A 23 -10.45 -7.44 19.11
CA GLU A 23 -11.86 -7.80 19.08
C GLU A 23 -12.08 -9.11 18.28
N LYS A 24 -12.90 -10.01 18.83
CA LYS A 24 -13.23 -11.29 18.18
C LYS A 24 -13.87 -11.02 16.82
N PRO A 25 -13.40 -11.65 15.73
CA PRO A 25 -14.02 -11.48 14.42
C PRO A 25 -15.48 -11.95 14.47
N PRO A 26 -16.40 -11.25 13.78
CA PRO A 26 -17.80 -11.67 13.67
C PRO A 26 -17.86 -13.09 13.11
N LYS A 27 -18.71 -13.93 13.71
CA LYS A 27 -18.86 -15.35 13.38
C LYS A 27 -19.03 -15.54 11.88
N GLU A 28 -18.27 -16.44 11.28
CA GLU A 28 -18.27 -16.81 9.85
C GLU A 28 -19.68 -17.12 9.28
N ARG A 29 -20.61 -17.62 10.12
CA ARG A 29 -22.02 -17.81 9.77
C ARG A 29 -22.69 -16.53 9.25
N ARG A 30 -22.45 -15.38 9.87
CA ARG A 30 -23.00 -14.09 9.43
C ARG A 30 -22.47 -13.62 8.07
N LYS A 31 -21.32 -14.11 7.64
CA LYS A 31 -20.66 -13.68 6.40
C LYS A 31 -21.20 -14.46 5.19
N ASN A 32 -21.46 -15.75 5.36
CA ASN A 32 -22.11 -16.55 4.32
C ASN A 32 -23.58 -16.13 4.13
N GLU A 33 -24.30 -15.79 5.21
CA GLU A 33 -25.64 -15.20 5.13
C GLU A 33 -25.63 -13.83 4.43
N LEU A 34 -24.57 -13.04 4.59
CA LEU A 34 -24.42 -11.76 3.93
C LEU A 34 -24.26 -11.87 2.40
N MET A 35 -23.62 -12.94 1.92
CA MET A 35 -23.40 -13.15 0.48
C MET A 35 -24.57 -13.88 -0.19
N SER A 36 -25.30 -14.73 0.54
CA SER A 36 -26.36 -15.58 -0.03
C SER A 36 -27.78 -15.05 0.19
N SER A 37 -28.03 -14.24 1.24
CA SER A 37 -29.39 -13.84 1.63
C SER A 37 -29.70 -12.35 1.49
N LEU A 38 -28.70 -11.48 1.29
CA LEU A 38 -28.93 -10.05 1.09
C LEU A 38 -29.42 -9.74 -0.34
N PRO A 39 -30.37 -8.80 -0.51
CA PRO A 39 -30.70 -8.25 -1.82
C PRO A 39 -29.44 -7.74 -2.52
N VAL A 40 -29.29 -8.04 -3.81
CA VAL A 40 -28.11 -7.73 -4.61
C VAL A 40 -27.61 -6.29 -4.45
N PRO A 41 -28.46 -5.23 -4.48
CA PRO A 41 -27.99 -3.85 -4.31
C PRO A 41 -27.33 -3.60 -2.96
N LYS A 42 -27.87 -4.18 -1.88
CA LYS A 42 -27.31 -4.04 -0.53
C LYS A 42 -25.98 -4.79 -0.38
N ALA A 43 -25.87 -5.97 -0.99
CA ALA A 43 -24.63 -6.75 -0.99
C ALA A 43 -23.53 -6.01 -1.75
N VAL A 44 -23.84 -5.48 -2.94
CA VAL A 44 -22.90 -4.67 -3.76
C VAL A 44 -22.47 -3.43 -3.01
N ALA A 45 -23.40 -2.64 -2.45
CA ALA A 45 -23.08 -1.43 -1.70
C ALA A 45 -22.17 -1.73 -0.51
N LYS A 46 -22.43 -2.79 0.25
CA LYS A 46 -21.63 -3.18 1.42
C LYS A 46 -20.19 -3.58 1.07
N MET A 47 -19.98 -4.13 -0.12
CA MET A 47 -18.66 -4.49 -0.61
C MET A 47 -17.96 -3.31 -1.32
N ALA A 48 -18.71 -2.48 -2.04
CA ALA A 48 -18.17 -1.37 -2.81
C ALA A 48 -17.76 -0.17 -1.93
N ILE A 49 -18.56 0.18 -0.92
CA ILE A 49 -18.30 1.35 -0.07
C ILE A 49 -16.88 1.34 0.55
N PRO A 50 -16.40 0.26 1.19
CA PRO A 50 -15.03 0.23 1.72
C PRO A 50 -13.96 0.43 0.64
N SER A 51 -14.17 -0.11 -0.57
CA SER A 51 -13.25 0.03 -1.69
C SER A 51 -13.24 1.46 -2.23
N VAL A 52 -14.41 2.09 -2.36
CA VAL A 52 -14.54 3.50 -2.76
C VAL A 52 -13.86 4.42 -1.75
N ILE A 53 -14.07 4.19 -0.44
CA ILE A 53 -13.39 4.95 0.61
C ILE A 53 -11.88 4.81 0.49
N SER A 54 -11.36 3.60 0.27
CA SER A 54 -9.93 3.37 0.08
C SER A 54 -9.39 4.13 -1.15
N SER A 55 -10.14 4.18 -2.24
CA SER A 55 -9.75 4.92 -3.44
C SER A 55 -9.75 6.44 -3.20
N LEU A 56 -10.73 6.97 -2.48
CA LEU A 56 -10.76 8.39 -2.09
C LEU A 56 -9.59 8.76 -1.19
N VAL A 57 -9.22 7.90 -0.26
CA VAL A 57 -8.02 8.10 0.58
C VAL A 57 -6.76 8.17 -0.27
N THR A 58 -6.68 7.37 -1.36
CA THR A 58 -5.55 7.45 -2.31
C THR A 58 -5.47 8.81 -3.00
N VAL A 59 -6.61 9.39 -3.38
CA VAL A 59 -6.64 10.74 -3.98
C VAL A 59 -6.16 11.79 -2.98
N VAL A 60 -6.70 11.76 -1.76
CA VAL A 60 -6.28 12.68 -0.68
C VAL A 60 -4.78 12.55 -0.39
N TYR A 61 -4.27 11.33 -0.39
CA TYR A 61 -2.84 11.05 -0.25
C TYR A 61 -1.98 11.72 -1.32
N ASN A 62 -2.32 11.55 -2.61
CA ASN A 62 -1.57 12.17 -3.70
C ASN A 62 -1.58 13.71 -3.60
N MET A 63 -2.71 14.27 -3.15
CA MET A 63 -2.80 15.72 -2.88
C MET A 63 -1.91 16.14 -1.71
N ALA A 64 -1.89 15.37 -0.63
CA ALA A 64 -1.06 15.66 0.54
C ALA A 64 0.43 15.62 0.19
N ASP A 65 0.88 14.62 -0.55
CA ASP A 65 2.29 14.47 -0.97
C ASP A 65 2.74 15.69 -1.81
N THR A 66 1.91 16.08 -2.79
CA THR A 66 2.16 17.28 -3.60
C THR A 66 2.17 18.55 -2.75
N PHE A 67 1.26 18.66 -1.77
CA PHE A 67 1.18 19.80 -0.86
C PHE A 67 2.45 19.94 -0.01
N PHE A 68 2.95 18.84 0.57
CA PHE A 68 4.18 18.87 1.38
C PHE A 68 5.42 19.23 0.55
N VAL A 69 5.50 18.76 -0.70
CA VAL A 69 6.58 19.19 -1.60
C VAL A 69 6.41 20.66 -1.96
N GLY A 70 5.19 21.16 -2.16
CA GLY A 70 4.89 22.57 -2.44
C GLY A 70 5.25 23.53 -1.29
N GLN A 71 5.27 23.05 -0.04
CA GLN A 71 5.70 23.87 1.11
C GLN A 71 7.17 24.30 1.07
N THR A 72 7.98 23.72 0.20
CA THR A 72 9.39 24.15 0.02
C THR A 72 9.50 25.55 -0.61
N GLY A 73 8.40 26.06 -1.18
CA GLY A 73 8.38 27.35 -1.88
C GLY A 73 9.06 27.34 -3.26
N ASP A 74 9.64 26.21 -3.66
CA ASP A 74 10.30 26.02 -4.95
C ASP A 74 9.38 25.23 -5.90
N PRO A 75 9.05 25.75 -7.09
CA PRO A 75 8.20 25.07 -8.06
C PRO A 75 8.86 23.84 -8.72
N LEU A 76 10.20 23.76 -8.73
CA LEU A 76 10.95 22.72 -9.42
C LEU A 76 10.71 21.32 -8.80
N PRO A 77 10.79 21.12 -7.46
CA PRO A 77 10.42 19.87 -6.82
C PRO A 77 8.96 19.44 -7.07
N VAL A 78 8.04 20.41 -7.15
CA VAL A 78 6.60 20.12 -7.41
C VAL A 78 6.41 19.60 -8.83
N ALA A 79 7.09 20.18 -9.82
CA ALA A 79 7.07 19.68 -11.19
C ALA A 79 7.67 18.26 -11.27
N ALA A 80 8.80 18.05 -10.60
CA ALA A 80 9.50 16.76 -10.57
C ALA A 80 8.66 15.63 -9.96
N ILE A 81 7.97 15.86 -8.84
CA ILE A 81 7.20 14.82 -8.13
C ILE A 81 6.05 14.28 -9.00
N GLY A 82 5.40 15.13 -9.80
CA GLY A 82 4.35 14.68 -10.72
C GLY A 82 4.84 13.66 -11.75
N ILE A 83 6.08 13.81 -12.23
CA ILE A 83 6.73 12.88 -13.16
C ILE A 83 7.10 11.59 -12.42
N VAL A 84 7.68 11.71 -11.23
CA VAL A 84 8.07 10.57 -10.39
C VAL A 84 6.88 9.69 -10.03
N PHE A 85 5.72 10.29 -9.72
CA PHE A 85 4.49 9.53 -9.48
C PHE A 85 4.10 8.68 -10.68
N LYS A 86 4.12 9.22 -11.89
CA LYS A 86 3.79 8.47 -13.12
C LYS A 86 4.76 7.30 -13.33
N ALA A 87 6.05 7.52 -13.13
CA ALA A 87 7.06 6.47 -13.23
C ALA A 87 6.87 5.38 -12.16
N ASN A 88 6.62 5.76 -10.91
CA ASN A 88 6.39 4.82 -9.81
C ASN A 88 5.08 4.02 -9.98
N MET A 89 4.04 4.62 -10.57
CA MET A 89 2.79 3.92 -10.89
C MET A 89 3.02 2.70 -11.77
N PHE A 90 3.96 2.76 -12.71
CA PHE A 90 4.28 1.63 -13.59
C PHE A 90 4.74 0.42 -12.78
N ILE A 91 5.69 0.58 -11.86
CA ILE A 91 6.20 -0.50 -11.00
C ILE A 91 5.08 -1.03 -10.09
N THR A 92 4.30 -0.12 -9.51
CA THR A 92 3.22 -0.46 -8.58
C THR A 92 2.12 -1.25 -9.28
N PHE A 93 1.68 -0.82 -10.48
CA PHE A 93 0.63 -1.51 -11.23
C PHE A 93 1.09 -2.86 -11.77
N LEU A 94 2.35 -3.00 -12.15
CA LEU A 94 2.91 -4.28 -12.57
C LEU A 94 2.82 -5.32 -11.44
N GLN A 95 3.21 -4.95 -10.23
CA GLN A 95 3.14 -5.83 -9.07
C GLN A 95 1.70 -6.06 -8.57
N MET A 96 0.86 -5.02 -8.61
CA MET A 96 -0.56 -5.13 -8.29
C MET A 96 -1.28 -6.06 -9.28
N GLY A 97 -0.94 -5.97 -10.56
CA GLY A 97 -1.48 -6.86 -11.60
C GLY A 97 -1.14 -8.33 -11.35
N LEU A 98 0.13 -8.62 -11.00
CA LEU A 98 0.54 -9.97 -10.60
C LEU A 98 -0.24 -10.49 -9.39
N ALA A 99 -0.36 -9.68 -8.35
CA ALA A 99 -1.08 -10.06 -7.14
C ALA A 99 -2.58 -10.29 -7.40
N ASN A 100 -3.23 -9.40 -8.16
CA ASN A 100 -4.65 -9.49 -8.49
C ASN A 100 -4.95 -10.66 -9.43
N GLY A 101 -4.06 -10.94 -10.40
CA GLY A 101 -4.22 -12.07 -11.32
C GLY A 101 -4.23 -13.43 -10.60
N VAL A 102 -3.56 -13.54 -9.46
CA VAL A 102 -3.50 -14.78 -8.67
C VAL A 102 -4.64 -14.87 -7.64
N GLN A 103 -5.34 -13.78 -7.36
CA GLN A 103 -6.42 -13.75 -6.35
C GLN A 103 -7.52 -14.79 -6.58
N PRO A 104 -8.04 -15.05 -7.80
CA PRO A 104 -9.02 -16.10 -8.05
C PRO A 104 -8.48 -17.50 -7.70
N LEU A 105 -7.22 -17.77 -8.02
CA LEU A 105 -6.57 -19.05 -7.72
C LEU A 105 -6.43 -19.27 -6.21
N LEU A 106 -6.10 -18.22 -5.46
CA LEU A 106 -6.08 -18.26 -4.00
C LEU A 106 -7.48 -18.55 -3.45
N GLY A 107 -8.51 -17.84 -3.95
CA GLY A 107 -9.90 -18.06 -3.53
C GLY A 107 -10.40 -19.46 -3.80
N TYR A 108 -10.10 -20.01 -4.98
CA TYR A 108 -10.46 -21.38 -5.36
C TYR A 108 -9.83 -22.42 -4.42
N ASN A 109 -8.51 -22.35 -4.20
CA ASN A 109 -7.82 -23.31 -3.34
C ASN A 109 -8.26 -23.21 -1.87
N TYR A 110 -8.59 -22.01 -1.40
CA TYR A 110 -9.16 -21.83 -0.07
C TYR A 110 -10.55 -22.43 0.04
N GLY A 111 -11.42 -22.18 -0.96
CA GLY A 111 -12.79 -22.69 -0.99
C GLY A 111 -12.88 -24.22 -1.13
N SER A 112 -11.93 -24.84 -1.85
CA SER A 112 -11.84 -26.31 -1.98
C SER A 112 -11.19 -27.00 -0.78
N GLY A 113 -10.68 -26.25 0.22
CA GLY A 113 -9.99 -26.80 1.39
C GLY A 113 -8.55 -27.24 1.14
N ASP A 114 -7.99 -27.01 -0.06
CA ASP A 114 -6.59 -27.32 -0.37
C ASP A 114 -5.65 -26.23 0.18
N HIS A 115 -5.49 -26.24 1.48
CA HIS A 115 -4.61 -25.27 2.17
C HIS A 115 -3.13 -25.41 1.79
N LYS A 116 -2.68 -26.63 1.42
CA LYS A 116 -1.28 -26.84 0.99
C LYS A 116 -1.01 -26.11 -0.32
N ARG A 117 -1.91 -26.24 -1.28
CA ARG A 117 -1.83 -25.57 -2.57
C ARG A 117 -2.00 -24.04 -2.44
N PHE A 118 -2.92 -23.59 -1.59
CA PHE A 118 -3.07 -22.18 -1.25
C PHE A 118 -1.73 -21.56 -0.80
N VAL A 119 -1.05 -22.20 0.16
CA VAL A 119 0.25 -21.73 0.68
C VAL A 119 1.34 -21.77 -0.39
N SER A 120 1.33 -22.78 -1.26
CA SER A 120 2.29 -22.88 -2.35
C SER A 120 2.11 -21.75 -3.36
N VAL A 121 0.88 -21.45 -3.74
CA VAL A 121 0.51 -20.32 -4.62
C VAL A 121 0.94 -18.99 -3.98
N GLU A 122 0.59 -18.76 -2.72
CA GLU A 122 0.99 -17.56 -1.97
C GLU A 122 2.52 -17.36 -2.02
N ARG A 123 3.28 -18.41 -1.67
CA ARG A 123 4.74 -18.34 -1.60
C ARG A 123 5.37 -18.10 -2.96
N TYR A 124 4.86 -18.77 -3.99
CA TYR A 124 5.34 -18.58 -5.36
C TYR A 124 5.08 -17.17 -5.86
N THR A 125 3.87 -16.66 -5.67
CA THR A 125 3.49 -15.29 -6.07
C THR A 125 4.34 -14.24 -5.37
N LYS A 126 4.61 -14.41 -4.07
CA LYS A 126 5.52 -13.52 -3.33
C LYS A 126 6.92 -13.50 -3.92
N LYS A 127 7.47 -14.67 -4.29
CA LYS A 127 8.78 -14.76 -4.97
C LYS A 127 8.75 -14.04 -6.31
N CYS A 128 7.73 -14.27 -7.13
CA CYS A 128 7.57 -13.58 -8.42
C CYS A 128 7.49 -12.06 -8.24
N CYS A 129 6.70 -11.56 -7.29
CA CYS A 129 6.59 -10.13 -7.01
C CYS A 129 7.95 -9.52 -6.60
N VAL A 130 8.72 -10.21 -5.74
CA VAL A 130 10.06 -9.73 -5.34
C VAL A 130 11.01 -9.70 -6.53
N ILE A 131 11.06 -10.76 -7.35
CA ILE A 131 11.91 -10.82 -8.54
C ILE A 131 11.54 -9.71 -9.52
N VAL A 132 10.26 -9.58 -9.86
CA VAL A 132 9.77 -8.53 -10.77
C VAL A 132 10.03 -7.14 -10.19
N GLY A 133 9.83 -6.97 -8.87
CA GLY A 133 10.13 -5.72 -8.17
C GLY A 133 11.60 -5.35 -8.26
N ILE A 134 12.52 -6.30 -8.04
CA ILE A 134 13.97 -6.08 -8.17
C ILE A 134 14.34 -5.73 -9.61
N LEU A 135 13.84 -6.50 -10.60
CA LEU A 135 14.14 -6.26 -12.01
C LEU A 135 13.62 -4.89 -12.47
N ALA A 136 12.38 -4.56 -12.12
CA ALA A 136 11.79 -3.26 -12.45
C ALA A 136 12.56 -2.12 -11.77
N THR A 137 12.89 -2.25 -10.49
CA THR A 137 13.68 -1.25 -9.76
C THR A 137 15.07 -1.07 -10.38
N ALA A 138 15.76 -2.15 -10.73
CA ALA A 138 17.07 -2.10 -11.39
C ALA A 138 16.98 -1.43 -12.76
N LEU A 139 15.99 -1.78 -13.58
CA LEU A 139 15.75 -1.16 -14.88
C LEU A 139 15.54 0.35 -14.75
N PHE A 140 14.66 0.76 -13.85
CA PHE A 140 14.36 2.18 -13.64
C PHE A 140 15.54 2.92 -13.00
N PHE A 141 16.33 2.24 -12.16
CA PHE A 141 17.57 2.83 -11.61
C PHE A 141 18.58 3.15 -12.70
N VAL A 142 18.74 2.25 -13.69
CA VAL A 142 19.62 2.49 -14.86
C VAL A 142 19.04 3.59 -15.74
N LEU A 143 17.73 3.58 -15.97
CA LEU A 143 17.03 4.51 -16.86
C LEU A 143 16.50 5.77 -16.14
N ARG A 144 16.91 6.05 -14.90
CA ARG A 144 16.36 7.13 -14.07
C ARG A 144 16.38 8.50 -14.75
N GLU A 145 17.48 8.85 -15.34
CA GLU A 145 17.63 10.15 -16.01
C GLU A 145 16.89 10.19 -17.36
N PRO A 146 17.04 9.23 -18.28
CA PRO A 146 16.23 9.15 -19.48
C PRO A 146 14.72 9.18 -19.22
N ILE A 147 14.23 8.50 -18.19
CA ILE A 147 12.80 8.48 -17.85
C ILE A 147 12.30 9.89 -17.49
N ILE A 148 13.03 10.62 -16.67
CA ILE A 148 12.64 11.99 -16.30
C ILE A 148 12.74 12.92 -17.50
N ARG A 149 13.82 12.81 -18.32
CA ARG A 149 14.04 13.64 -19.53
C ARG A 149 12.99 13.43 -20.61
N LEU A 150 12.29 12.29 -20.66
CA LEU A 150 11.14 12.08 -21.54
C LEU A 150 9.98 13.05 -21.26
N PHE A 151 9.86 13.55 -20.04
CA PHE A 151 8.77 14.42 -19.63
C PHE A 151 9.18 15.89 -19.52
N ILE A 152 10.45 16.17 -19.24
CA ILE A 152 10.95 17.53 -19.04
C ILE A 152 12.43 17.64 -19.40
N SER A 153 12.79 18.76 -20.04
CA SER A 153 14.17 19.04 -20.49
C SER A 153 14.95 19.92 -19.51
N ASP A 154 14.30 20.54 -18.53
CA ASP A 154 14.93 21.40 -17.54
C ASP A 154 15.86 20.61 -16.63
N GLY A 155 17.15 21.01 -16.58
CA GLY A 155 18.19 20.29 -15.86
C GLY A 155 17.98 20.26 -14.34
N GLU A 156 17.44 21.33 -13.75
CA GLU A 156 17.20 21.40 -12.31
C GLU A 156 16.02 20.50 -11.91
N VAL A 157 14.93 20.50 -12.70
CA VAL A 157 13.81 19.59 -12.48
C VAL A 157 14.23 18.13 -12.65
N VAL A 158 15.11 17.84 -13.63
CA VAL A 158 15.68 16.50 -13.82
C VAL A 158 16.47 16.06 -12.58
N TYR A 159 17.29 16.94 -12.00
CA TYR A 159 18.05 16.65 -10.78
C TYR A 159 17.13 16.24 -9.61
N TYR A 160 16.11 17.04 -9.32
CA TYR A 160 15.12 16.70 -8.28
C TYR A 160 14.35 15.43 -8.61
N GLY A 161 13.93 15.26 -9.88
CA GLY A 161 13.21 14.09 -10.34
C GLY A 161 14.00 12.80 -10.17
N VAL A 162 15.26 12.78 -10.53
CA VAL A 162 16.14 11.61 -10.35
C VAL A 162 16.31 11.27 -8.87
N LYS A 163 16.52 12.26 -8.01
CA LYS A 163 16.65 12.06 -6.57
C LYS A 163 15.39 11.47 -5.95
N MET A 164 14.23 12.03 -6.29
CA MET A 164 12.92 11.52 -5.84
C MET A 164 12.64 10.12 -6.37
N LEU A 165 12.91 9.87 -7.65
CA LEU A 165 12.70 8.58 -8.28
C LEU A 165 13.50 7.47 -7.58
N ILE A 166 14.77 7.71 -7.26
CA ILE A 166 15.60 6.76 -6.50
C ILE A 166 14.97 6.44 -5.15
N ALA A 167 14.50 7.44 -4.41
CA ALA A 167 13.90 7.23 -3.10
C ALA A 167 12.59 6.42 -3.18
N TYR A 168 11.74 6.73 -4.15
CA TYR A 168 10.48 5.98 -4.37
C TYR A 168 10.73 4.53 -4.79
N MET A 169 11.80 4.28 -5.55
CA MET A 169 12.15 2.93 -5.98
C MET A 169 12.67 2.03 -4.87
N LEU A 170 13.10 2.56 -3.75
CA LEU A 170 13.55 1.76 -2.60
C LEU A 170 12.47 0.78 -2.13
N SER A 171 11.19 1.13 -2.24
CA SER A 171 10.08 0.25 -1.89
C SER A 171 9.70 -0.76 -2.99
N GLY A 172 10.17 -0.55 -4.23
CA GLY A 172 9.85 -1.38 -5.38
C GLY A 172 10.00 -2.88 -5.16
N PRO A 173 11.10 -3.40 -4.60
CA PRO A 173 11.28 -4.83 -4.36
C PRO A 173 10.29 -5.45 -3.39
N VAL A 174 9.71 -4.69 -2.48
CA VAL A 174 8.91 -5.22 -1.36
C VAL A 174 7.42 -4.89 -1.45
N ILE A 175 7.03 -3.86 -2.21
CA ILE A 175 5.63 -3.41 -2.24
C ILE A 175 4.66 -4.49 -2.75
N GLY A 176 5.09 -5.38 -3.63
CA GLY A 176 4.31 -6.50 -4.10
C GLY A 176 3.91 -7.49 -3.00
N LEU A 177 4.72 -7.63 -1.95
CA LEU A 177 4.38 -8.45 -0.79
C LEU A 177 3.15 -7.93 -0.06
N LEU A 178 2.98 -6.60 0.00
CA LEU A 178 1.79 -5.96 0.55
C LEU A 178 0.54 -6.37 -0.24
N PHE A 179 0.57 -6.24 -1.58
CA PHE A 179 -0.56 -6.58 -2.43
C PHE A 179 -0.93 -8.06 -2.34
N VAL A 180 0.07 -8.96 -2.35
CA VAL A 180 -0.18 -10.40 -2.19
C VAL A 180 -0.80 -10.70 -0.83
N ASN A 181 -0.31 -10.10 0.27
CA ASN A 181 -0.89 -10.30 1.59
C ASN A 181 -2.34 -9.79 1.65
N MET A 182 -2.64 -8.64 1.05
CA MET A 182 -4.00 -8.10 0.98
C MET A 182 -4.94 -9.02 0.20
N ASN A 183 -4.49 -9.54 -0.95
CA ASN A 183 -5.26 -10.47 -1.77
C ASN A 183 -5.48 -11.82 -1.07
N CYS A 184 -4.49 -12.32 -0.32
CA CYS A 184 -4.68 -13.51 0.53
C CYS A 184 -5.76 -13.26 1.59
N MET A 185 -5.76 -12.10 2.26
CA MET A 185 -6.80 -11.74 3.25
C MET A 185 -8.20 -11.66 2.60
N GLN A 186 -8.27 -11.10 1.41
CA GLN A 186 -9.54 -10.99 0.66
C GLN A 186 -10.04 -12.36 0.20
N SER A 187 -9.13 -13.21 -0.32
CA SER A 187 -9.45 -14.55 -0.82
C SER A 187 -10.01 -15.49 0.27
N VAL A 188 -9.54 -15.34 1.51
CA VAL A 188 -10.11 -16.08 2.66
C VAL A 188 -11.35 -15.41 3.24
N GLY A 189 -11.95 -14.47 2.50
CA GLY A 189 -13.16 -13.77 2.91
C GLY A 189 -12.95 -12.72 4.01
N ASN A 190 -11.73 -12.37 4.39
CA ASN A 190 -11.42 -11.37 5.42
C ASN A 190 -10.95 -10.04 4.80
N SER A 191 -11.85 -9.36 4.08
CA SER A 191 -11.54 -8.13 3.33
C SER A 191 -11.28 -6.91 4.22
N PHE A 192 -11.89 -6.88 5.42
CA PHE A 192 -11.83 -5.72 6.30
C PHE A 192 -10.40 -5.33 6.75
N PRO A 193 -9.54 -6.28 7.21
CA PRO A 193 -8.13 -5.97 7.49
C PRO A 193 -7.35 -5.48 6.26
N ALA A 194 -7.65 -5.99 5.07
CA ALA A 194 -7.02 -5.52 3.83
C ALA A 194 -7.40 -4.06 3.53
N THR A 195 -8.68 -3.70 3.67
CA THR A 195 -9.16 -2.32 3.52
C THR A 195 -8.51 -1.37 4.53
N ILE A 196 -8.48 -1.75 5.82
CA ILE A 196 -7.82 -0.95 6.85
C ILE A 196 -6.34 -0.75 6.51
N LEU A 197 -5.64 -1.80 6.08
CA LEU A 197 -4.24 -1.72 5.73
C LEU A 197 -3.99 -0.75 4.56
N SER A 198 -4.87 -0.73 3.56
CA SER A 198 -4.81 0.23 2.45
C SER A 198 -4.98 1.67 2.94
N VAL A 199 -6.00 1.93 3.76
CA VAL A 199 -6.26 3.25 4.34
C VAL A 199 -5.13 3.69 5.27
N MET A 200 -4.62 2.78 6.09
CA MET A 200 -3.48 3.07 6.98
C MET A 200 -2.23 3.45 6.20
N ARG A 201 -1.90 2.71 5.13
CA ARG A 201 -0.71 3.01 4.32
C ARG A 201 -0.78 4.41 3.72
N GLN A 202 -1.89 4.77 3.12
CA GLN A 202 -2.04 5.98 2.31
C GLN A 202 -2.46 7.22 3.11
N GLY A 203 -3.09 7.05 4.26
CA GLY A 203 -3.57 8.17 5.08
C GLY A 203 -2.88 8.23 6.44
N LEU A 204 -3.17 7.22 7.26
CA LEU A 204 -2.84 7.24 8.68
C LEU A 204 -1.35 7.16 8.99
N LEU A 205 -0.60 6.37 8.20
CA LEU A 205 0.85 6.23 8.42
C LEU A 205 1.60 7.32 7.68
N LEU A 206 1.20 7.62 6.44
CA LEU A 206 1.95 8.53 5.60
C LEU A 206 1.85 9.98 6.08
N ILE A 207 0.63 10.52 6.30
CA ILE A 207 0.45 11.94 6.62
C ILE A 207 1.19 12.36 7.90
N PRO A 208 1.07 11.65 9.04
CA PRO A 208 1.85 11.99 10.23
C PRO A 208 3.35 11.83 10.03
N LEU A 209 3.75 10.81 9.24
CA LEU A 209 5.17 10.56 8.96
C LEU A 209 5.77 11.64 8.07
N LEU A 210 5.06 12.07 7.02
CA LEU A 210 5.49 13.18 6.18
C LEU A 210 5.64 14.47 6.98
N TYR A 211 4.67 14.75 7.87
CA TYR A 211 4.75 15.94 8.72
C TYR A 211 5.97 15.90 9.64
N LEU A 212 6.22 14.77 10.29
CA LEU A 212 7.38 14.58 11.17
C LEU A 212 8.69 14.69 10.39
N LEU A 213 8.79 14.01 9.26
CA LEU A 213 10.02 13.99 8.44
C LEU A 213 10.27 15.34 7.77
N ASN A 214 9.22 16.05 7.35
CA ASN A 214 9.36 17.41 6.84
C ASN A 214 9.88 18.37 7.91
N ALA A 215 9.38 18.26 9.14
CA ALA A 215 9.85 19.08 10.25
C ALA A 215 11.32 18.79 10.64
N CYS A 216 11.80 17.54 10.48
CA CYS A 216 13.16 17.14 10.86
C CYS A 216 14.18 17.29 9.73
N MET A 217 13.80 17.00 8.49
CA MET A 217 14.71 16.85 7.34
C MET A 217 14.30 17.67 6.11
N GLY A 218 13.21 18.47 6.22
CA GLY A 218 12.67 19.25 5.10
C GLY A 218 12.32 18.36 3.89
N LEU A 219 12.62 18.83 2.69
CA LEU A 219 12.33 18.13 1.43
C LEU A 219 12.87 16.70 1.38
N ASN A 220 14.06 16.45 1.94
CA ASN A 220 14.63 15.11 1.97
C ASN A 220 13.76 14.15 2.80
N GLY A 221 13.20 14.61 3.91
CA GLY A 221 12.30 13.83 4.73
C GLY A 221 11.03 13.44 3.97
N VAL A 222 10.46 14.37 3.22
CA VAL A 222 9.27 14.10 2.38
C VAL A 222 9.59 13.06 1.30
N ILE A 223 10.73 13.19 0.63
CA ILE A 223 11.17 12.29 -0.45
C ILE A 223 11.29 10.83 0.04
N TYR A 224 11.90 10.59 1.20
CA TYR A 224 12.07 9.25 1.75
C TYR A 224 10.86 8.75 2.55
N GLY A 225 9.92 9.63 2.89
CA GLY A 225 8.73 9.31 3.69
C GLY A 225 7.86 8.22 3.05
N GLN A 226 7.72 8.26 1.72
CA GLN A 226 6.98 7.25 0.96
C GLN A 226 7.58 5.84 1.13
N ALA A 227 8.89 5.70 0.90
CA ALA A 227 9.55 4.40 1.03
C ALA A 227 9.42 3.85 2.47
N LEU A 228 9.61 4.69 3.47
CA LEU A 228 9.50 4.31 4.87
C LEU A 228 8.07 3.84 5.22
N THR A 229 7.05 4.54 4.72
CA THR A 229 5.65 4.14 4.87
C THR A 229 5.37 2.79 4.22
N ASP A 230 5.90 2.55 3.02
CA ASP A 230 5.73 1.29 2.30
C ASP A 230 6.36 0.12 3.07
N TYR A 231 7.57 0.28 3.61
CA TYR A 231 8.19 -0.74 4.46
C TYR A 231 7.35 -1.02 5.73
N ALA A 232 6.88 0.02 6.40
CA ALA A 232 6.02 -0.14 7.56
C ALA A 232 4.72 -0.89 7.22
N ALA A 233 4.08 -0.55 6.09
CA ALA A 233 2.88 -1.21 5.61
C ALA A 233 3.14 -2.69 5.24
N VAL A 234 4.26 -3.01 4.60
CA VAL A 234 4.65 -4.39 4.28
C VAL A 234 4.84 -5.21 5.56
N ILE A 235 5.54 -4.68 6.56
CA ILE A 235 5.73 -5.36 7.85
C ILE A 235 4.39 -5.60 8.52
N LEU A 236 3.53 -4.57 8.59
CA LEU A 236 2.21 -4.67 9.20
C LEU A 236 1.33 -5.70 8.46
N SER A 237 1.35 -5.68 7.13
CA SER A 237 0.63 -6.67 6.31
C SER A 237 1.08 -8.10 6.59
N ALA A 238 2.39 -8.31 6.71
CA ALA A 238 2.96 -9.62 7.00
C ALA A 238 2.56 -10.12 8.39
N VAL A 239 2.57 -9.24 9.40
CA VAL A 239 2.13 -9.58 10.77
C VAL A 239 0.65 -9.94 10.80
N LEU A 240 -0.20 -9.13 10.14
CA LEU A 240 -1.64 -9.38 10.07
C LEU A 240 -1.95 -10.68 9.34
N TRP A 241 -1.33 -10.87 8.18
CA TRP A 241 -1.53 -12.09 7.40
C TRP A 241 -1.08 -13.34 8.17
N ARG A 242 0.09 -13.32 8.83
CA ARG A 242 0.56 -14.43 9.66
C ARG A 242 -0.43 -14.78 10.77
N ARG A 243 -1.06 -13.78 11.42
CA ARG A 243 -2.08 -14.01 12.46
C ARG A 243 -3.34 -14.67 11.90
N ILE A 244 -3.83 -14.19 10.74
CA ILE A 244 -5.01 -14.76 10.07
C ILE A 244 -4.73 -16.19 9.62
N ARG A 245 -3.61 -16.42 8.95
CA ARG A 245 -3.19 -17.72 8.46
C ARG A 245 -3.07 -18.77 9.57
N ARG A 246 -2.44 -18.45 10.69
CA ARG A 246 -2.34 -19.37 11.86
C ARG A 246 -3.71 -19.77 12.41
N ARG A 247 -4.73 -18.93 12.28
CA ARG A 247 -6.11 -19.26 12.69
C ARG A 247 -6.78 -20.21 11.70
N ILE A 248 -6.44 -20.12 10.42
CA ILE A 248 -6.94 -21.00 9.37
C ILE A 248 -6.31 -22.40 9.50
N GLU A 249 -5.00 -22.47 9.71
CA GLU A 249 -4.24 -23.73 9.86
C GLU A 249 -4.60 -24.54 11.13
N ARG A 250 -5.23 -23.92 12.13
CA ARG A 250 -5.67 -24.56 13.37
C ARG A 250 -7.11 -25.10 13.32
N ARG A 251 -7.82 -24.88 12.23
CA ARG A 251 -9.17 -25.38 11.97
C ARG A 251 -9.16 -26.59 11.06
#